data_5ed3161d72361d47f56e926506560b29
#
_entry.id   5ed3161d72361d47f56e926506560b29
#
_cell.length_a   1.000
_cell.length_b   1.000
_cell.length_c   1.000
_cell.angle_alpha   90.00
_cell.angle_beta   90.00
_cell.angle_gamma   90.00
#
_symmetry.space_group_name_H-M   'P 1'
#
loop_
_entity.id
_entity.type
_entity.pdbx_description
1 polymer ?
#
loop_
_entity_poly.entity_id
_entity_poly.type
_entity_poly.pdbx_seq_one_letter_code
_entity_poly.pdbx_strand_id
1 'polypeptide(L)'
;MKMDELFEKIIFHALKRHATDVHMKIDQQLDIEFRVLGKLEHYASYEIDIGHKIMNYIKYKSFINVNYKLVPQTGAFHYFIDNHIYFLRVSFLPGEHFESIVIRILNNHEKLTINELSLVKEFSGFLASICRQTSGLFLVSGATGSGKSTTLYAMLDRLIEMGGKNIVTLEDPIEMVKEHCLQIEMNEDHGINYHDSLKQILRHDPDVIMIGEIRDEKTASLAITCALTGHLVLSTIHASTALLVIKRMLNLGVSETDLEDVLIGIVSQKIKYDLKRKRVIILPEMMSRKAIMQYLHHDDFSYQTFKQSALSLIAEKKCDSYILKDELNEQ
;
A
#
# COMPACT_ATOMS: atom_id res chain seq x y z
N MET A 1 31.25 -14.93 12.74
CA MET A 1 29.78 -14.68 12.76
C MET A 1 29.22 -15.18 11.45
N LYS A 2 28.23 -16.04 11.47
CA LYS A 2 27.57 -16.51 10.26
C LYS A 2 26.69 -15.38 9.69
N MET A 3 26.57 -15.28 8.36
CA MET A 3 25.84 -14.16 7.73
C MET A 3 24.34 -14.28 7.90
N ASP A 4 23.81 -15.49 7.99
CA ASP A 4 22.41 -15.76 8.34
C ASP A 4 22.05 -15.24 9.73
N GLU A 5 22.87 -15.50 10.73
CA GLU A 5 22.68 -15.03 12.12
C GLU A 5 22.74 -13.48 12.20
N LEU A 6 23.66 -12.86 11.44
CA LEU A 6 23.74 -11.41 11.38
C LEU A 6 22.51 -10.81 10.71
N PHE A 7 22.06 -11.39 9.59
CA PHE A 7 20.88 -10.95 8.87
C PHE A 7 19.62 -11.07 9.74
N GLU A 8 19.45 -12.23 10.38
CA GLU A 8 18.35 -12.47 11.32
C GLU A 8 18.31 -11.41 12.42
N LYS A 9 19.46 -11.12 13.04
CA LYS A 9 19.58 -10.09 14.07
C LYS A 9 19.18 -8.70 13.57
N ILE A 10 19.60 -8.32 12.34
CA ILE A 10 19.25 -7.02 11.74
C ILE A 10 17.75 -6.94 11.53
N ILE A 11 17.14 -7.94 10.88
CA ILE A 11 15.70 -7.95 10.60
C ILE A 11 14.89 -7.99 11.90
N PHE A 12 15.28 -8.81 12.87
CA PHE A 12 14.62 -8.87 14.18
C PHE A 12 14.58 -7.50 14.89
N HIS A 13 15.71 -6.78 14.89
CA HIS A 13 15.74 -5.44 15.50
C HIS A 13 14.97 -4.41 14.69
N ALA A 14 14.94 -4.50 13.36
CA ALA A 14 14.12 -3.67 12.51
C ALA A 14 12.63 -3.87 12.81
N LEU A 15 12.20 -5.14 12.89
CA LEU A 15 10.82 -5.50 13.26
C LEU A 15 10.43 -4.97 14.65
N LYS A 16 11.29 -5.18 15.66
CA LYS A 16 11.03 -4.65 17.02
C LYS A 16 10.89 -3.13 17.09
N ARG A 17 11.52 -2.40 16.18
CA ARG A 17 11.42 -0.93 16.08
C ARG A 17 10.32 -0.48 15.13
N HIS A 18 9.54 -1.42 14.56
CA HIS A 18 8.52 -1.13 13.53
C HIS A 18 9.12 -0.35 12.34
N ALA A 19 10.34 -0.71 11.94
CA ALA A 19 10.97 -0.12 10.77
C ALA A 19 10.28 -0.59 9.49
N THR A 20 10.09 0.32 8.57
CA THR A 20 9.53 0.03 7.24
C THR A 20 10.61 -0.40 6.26
N ASP A 21 11.82 0.16 6.41
CA ASP A 21 12.94 -0.12 5.52
C ASP A 21 14.24 -0.24 6.33
N VAL A 22 15.14 -1.12 5.86
CA VAL A 22 16.53 -1.24 6.32
C VAL A 22 17.42 -0.72 5.20
N HIS A 23 18.13 0.36 5.46
CA HIS A 23 19.10 0.94 4.55
C HIS A 23 20.49 0.46 4.91
N MET A 24 21.21 -0.07 3.95
CA MET A 24 22.58 -0.56 4.10
C MET A 24 23.45 0.07 3.02
N LYS A 25 24.51 0.75 3.42
CA LYS A 25 25.44 1.38 2.50
C LYS A 25 26.88 1.01 2.89
N ILE A 26 27.64 0.55 1.90
CA ILE A 26 29.10 0.37 2.00
C ILE A 26 29.79 1.49 1.25
N ASP A 27 30.68 2.18 1.94
CA ASP A 27 31.65 3.13 1.40
C ASP A 27 33.01 2.79 2.03
N GLN A 28 33.40 3.41 3.13
CA GLN A 28 34.57 3.04 3.93
C GLN A 28 34.27 1.92 4.94
N GLN A 29 33.03 1.81 5.33
CA GLN A 29 32.48 0.77 6.19
C GLN A 29 31.05 0.47 5.76
N LEU A 30 30.44 -0.58 6.33
CA LEU A 30 29.00 -0.81 6.20
C LEU A 30 28.27 0.01 7.26
N ASP A 31 27.41 0.93 6.87
CA ASP A 31 26.46 1.60 7.73
C ASP A 31 25.06 1.05 7.51
N ILE A 32 24.36 0.79 8.61
CA ILE A 32 22.98 0.28 8.62
C ILE A 32 22.09 1.29 9.35
N GLU A 33 21.04 1.71 8.68
CA GLU A 33 20.03 2.61 9.20
C GLU A 33 18.64 1.99 9.04
N PHE A 34 17.76 2.26 9.99
CA PHE A 34 16.35 1.87 9.95
C PHE A 34 15.47 3.07 9.68
N ARG A 35 14.48 2.92 8.82
CA ARG A 35 13.43 3.92 8.65
C ARG A 35 12.30 3.64 9.64
N VAL A 36 12.22 4.46 10.68
CA VAL A 36 11.22 4.34 11.75
C VAL A 36 10.37 5.60 11.77
N LEU A 37 9.05 5.48 11.69
CA LEU A 37 8.12 6.61 11.64
C LEU A 37 8.53 7.69 10.61
N GLY A 38 9.00 7.25 9.45
CA GLY A 38 9.42 8.10 8.33
C GLY A 38 10.83 8.70 8.46
N LYS A 39 11.54 8.52 9.58
CA LYS A 39 12.90 9.02 9.81
C LYS A 39 13.93 7.91 9.70
N LEU A 40 15.11 8.22 9.18
CA LEU A 40 16.26 7.33 9.25
C LEU A 40 16.94 7.44 10.61
N GLU A 41 17.17 6.29 11.23
CA GLU A 41 17.86 6.15 12.51
C GLU A 41 19.04 5.21 12.33
N HIS A 42 20.23 5.64 12.76
CA HIS A 42 21.41 4.77 12.72
C HIS A 42 21.21 3.56 13.64
N TYR A 43 21.53 2.36 13.11
CA TYR A 43 21.45 1.12 13.87
C TYR A 43 22.82 0.58 14.25
N ALA A 44 23.71 0.39 13.28
CA ALA A 44 25.03 -0.20 13.50
C ALA A 44 25.96 0.07 12.32
N SER A 45 27.26 0.03 12.58
CA SER A 45 28.31 0.03 11.56
C SER A 45 29.19 -1.24 11.71
N TYR A 46 29.66 -1.76 10.59
CA TYR A 46 30.53 -2.93 10.51
C TYR A 46 31.70 -2.68 9.58
N GLU A 47 32.78 -3.42 9.78
CA GLU A 47 33.93 -3.41 8.87
C GLU A 47 33.52 -3.78 7.44
N ILE A 48 34.24 -3.24 6.47
CA ILE A 48 33.96 -3.37 5.03
C ILE A 48 33.86 -4.85 4.58
N ASP A 49 34.71 -5.71 5.11
CA ASP A 49 34.72 -7.15 4.80
C ASP A 49 33.44 -7.87 5.25
N ILE A 50 32.89 -7.49 6.41
CA ILE A 50 31.62 -8.00 6.90
C ILE A 50 30.51 -7.42 6.02
N GLY A 51 30.62 -6.14 5.64
CA GLY A 51 29.69 -5.45 4.76
C GLY A 51 29.52 -6.19 3.42
N HIS A 52 30.58 -6.46 2.72
CA HIS A 52 30.51 -7.18 1.44
C HIS A 52 29.93 -8.61 1.59
N LYS A 53 30.26 -9.32 2.66
CA LYS A 53 29.73 -10.67 2.91
C LYS A 53 28.22 -10.63 3.15
N ILE A 54 27.73 -9.72 3.98
CA ILE A 54 26.29 -9.62 4.26
C ILE A 54 25.49 -9.13 3.03
N MET A 55 26.01 -8.17 2.27
CA MET A 55 25.36 -7.74 1.04
C MET A 55 25.29 -8.84 -0.02
N ASN A 56 26.36 -9.62 -0.19
CA ASN A 56 26.35 -10.77 -1.10
C ASN A 56 25.37 -11.85 -0.64
N TYR A 57 25.25 -12.08 0.67
CA TYR A 57 24.25 -12.98 1.25
C TYR A 57 22.83 -12.50 0.93
N ILE A 58 22.54 -11.21 1.10
CA ILE A 58 21.23 -10.62 0.79
C ILE A 58 20.93 -10.71 -0.72
N LYS A 59 21.90 -10.38 -1.58
CA LYS A 59 21.78 -10.51 -3.05
C LYS A 59 21.43 -11.95 -3.44
N TYR A 60 22.13 -12.93 -2.88
CA TYR A 60 21.86 -14.34 -3.13
C TYR A 60 20.45 -14.76 -2.71
N LYS A 61 20.03 -14.37 -1.49
CA LYS A 61 18.70 -14.68 -0.96
C LYS A 61 17.55 -14.06 -1.77
N SER A 62 17.78 -12.89 -2.34
CA SER A 62 16.80 -12.14 -3.13
C SER A 62 16.87 -12.41 -4.64
N PHE A 63 17.62 -13.44 -5.05
CA PHE A 63 17.83 -13.82 -6.46
C PHE A 63 18.46 -12.70 -7.32
N ILE A 64 19.13 -11.75 -6.70
CA ILE A 64 19.92 -10.72 -7.38
C ILE A 64 21.23 -11.36 -7.89
N ASN A 65 21.56 -11.09 -9.15
CA ASN A 65 22.77 -11.62 -9.75
C ASN A 65 24.02 -10.93 -9.19
N VAL A 66 24.79 -11.67 -8.38
CA VAL A 66 26.00 -11.15 -7.72
C VAL A 66 27.15 -10.78 -8.69
N ASN A 67 27.10 -11.29 -9.93
CA ASN A 67 28.11 -11.01 -10.95
C ASN A 67 27.90 -9.64 -11.64
N TYR A 68 26.68 -9.10 -11.65
CA TYR A 68 26.38 -7.79 -12.21
C TYR A 68 26.59 -6.70 -11.15
N LYS A 69 27.87 -6.29 -11.00
CA LYS A 69 28.27 -5.34 -9.95
C LYS A 69 27.86 -3.88 -10.22
N LEU A 70 27.64 -3.51 -11.47
CA LEU A 70 27.39 -2.12 -11.89
C LEU A 70 25.95 -1.88 -12.39
N VAL A 71 25.07 -2.84 -12.26
CA VAL A 71 23.68 -2.74 -12.72
C VAL A 71 22.74 -2.69 -11.52
N PRO A 72 21.86 -1.68 -11.41
CA PRO A 72 20.80 -1.68 -10.41
C PRO A 72 19.91 -2.91 -10.61
N GLN A 73 19.54 -3.55 -9.50
CA GLN A 73 18.73 -4.76 -9.53
C GLN A 73 17.73 -4.73 -8.38
N THR A 74 16.62 -5.39 -8.59
CA THR A 74 15.61 -5.60 -7.54
C THR A 74 15.32 -7.09 -7.41
N GLY A 75 15.13 -7.54 -6.19
CA GLY A 75 14.75 -8.92 -5.89
C GLY A 75 13.84 -8.96 -4.68
N ALA A 76 13.32 -10.12 -4.39
CA ALA A 76 12.44 -10.30 -3.23
C ALA A 76 12.52 -11.73 -2.71
N PHE A 77 12.18 -11.92 -1.44
CA PHE A 77 12.08 -13.25 -0.85
C PHE A 77 11.22 -13.23 0.41
N HIS A 78 10.65 -14.38 0.73
CA HIS A 78 9.97 -14.59 2.00
C HIS A 78 10.98 -14.93 3.09
N TYR A 79 10.84 -14.31 4.25
CA TYR A 79 11.68 -14.52 5.41
C TYR A 79 10.84 -14.91 6.62
N PHE A 80 11.17 -16.06 7.22
CA PHE A 80 10.46 -16.61 8.36
C PHE A 80 11.18 -16.27 9.66
N ILE A 81 10.51 -15.59 10.57
CA ILE A 81 11.02 -15.23 11.91
C ILE A 81 9.85 -15.18 12.91
N ASP A 82 10.05 -15.71 14.12
CA ASP A 82 9.06 -15.72 15.22
C ASP A 82 7.65 -16.23 14.79
N ASN A 83 7.61 -17.32 14.01
CA ASN A 83 6.38 -17.91 13.45
C ASN A 83 5.59 -17.01 12.48
N HIS A 84 6.20 -15.96 11.97
CA HIS A 84 5.60 -15.08 10.96
C HIS A 84 6.44 -15.10 9.68
N ILE A 85 5.74 -14.97 8.55
CA ILE A 85 6.37 -14.83 7.23
C ILE A 85 6.34 -13.36 6.87
N TYR A 86 7.52 -12.79 6.63
CA TYR A 86 7.69 -11.43 6.11
C TYR A 86 8.09 -11.49 4.65
N PHE A 87 7.54 -10.62 3.84
CA PHE A 87 7.99 -10.44 2.46
C PHE A 87 8.99 -9.29 2.43
N LEU A 88 10.22 -9.60 2.02
CA LEU A 88 11.33 -8.65 1.95
C LEU A 88 11.62 -8.31 0.49
N ARG A 89 11.38 -7.06 0.11
CA ARG A 89 11.79 -6.54 -1.21
C ARG A 89 13.14 -5.86 -1.08
N VAL A 90 14.07 -6.28 -1.92
CA VAL A 90 15.47 -5.80 -1.89
C VAL A 90 15.74 -5.01 -3.15
N SER A 91 16.22 -3.79 -2.98
CA SER A 91 16.72 -2.95 -4.08
C SER A 91 18.21 -2.75 -3.90
N PHE A 92 18.97 -3.13 -4.91
CA PHE A 92 20.42 -2.93 -4.99
C PHE A 92 20.73 -1.79 -5.93
N LEU A 93 21.52 -0.84 -5.47
CA LEU A 93 22.02 0.29 -6.24
C LEU A 93 23.54 0.37 -6.12
N PRO A 94 24.29 0.08 -7.19
CA PRO A 94 25.74 0.31 -7.23
C PRO A 94 26.06 1.77 -7.55
N GLY A 95 27.10 2.29 -6.96
CA GLY A 95 27.74 3.56 -7.33
C GLY A 95 29.20 3.36 -7.61
N GLU A 96 29.90 4.40 -8.07
CA GLU A 96 31.32 4.34 -8.39
C GLU A 96 32.19 4.01 -7.16
N HIS A 97 31.79 4.52 -5.97
CA HIS A 97 32.53 4.37 -4.72
C HIS A 97 31.70 3.79 -3.61
N PHE A 98 30.47 3.29 -3.87
CA PHE A 98 29.60 2.72 -2.85
C PHE A 98 28.73 1.59 -3.42
N GLU A 99 28.29 0.72 -2.55
CA GLU A 99 27.17 -0.19 -2.80
C GLU A 99 26.07 0.12 -1.80
N SER A 100 24.82 0.16 -2.26
CA SER A 100 23.66 0.38 -1.41
C SER A 100 22.63 -0.72 -1.61
N ILE A 101 22.10 -1.22 -0.49
CA ILE A 101 20.92 -2.10 -0.46
C ILE A 101 19.88 -1.45 0.42
N VAL A 102 18.64 -1.41 -0.07
CA VAL A 102 17.46 -1.08 0.72
C VAL A 102 16.57 -2.31 0.77
N ILE A 103 16.28 -2.77 1.99
CA ILE A 103 15.35 -3.87 2.23
C ILE A 103 14.07 -3.26 2.75
N ARG A 104 12.99 -3.32 1.96
CA ARG A 104 11.66 -2.97 2.41
C ARG A 104 11.02 -4.17 3.07
N ILE A 105 10.56 -3.99 4.30
CA ILE A 105 9.86 -5.01 5.07
C ILE A 105 8.36 -4.83 4.81
N LEU A 106 7.80 -5.71 4.00
CA LEU A 106 6.36 -5.79 3.77
C LEU A 106 5.77 -6.76 4.81
N ASN A 107 4.53 -6.55 5.22
CA ASN A 107 3.85 -7.31 6.29
C ASN A 107 4.36 -7.03 7.72
N ASN A 108 5.04 -5.90 7.95
CA ASN A 108 5.49 -5.50 9.29
C ASN A 108 4.35 -4.85 10.11
N HIS A 109 3.13 -4.84 9.59
CA HIS A 109 2.01 -4.25 10.30
C HIS A 109 1.20 -5.34 11.00
N GLU A 110 0.92 -5.12 12.29
CA GLU A 110 -0.17 -5.83 12.98
C GLU A 110 -1.41 -5.79 12.08
N LYS A 111 -2.18 -6.89 12.06
CA LYS A 111 -3.47 -6.93 11.36
C LYS A 111 -4.33 -5.80 11.88
N LEU A 112 -4.36 -4.68 11.16
CA LEU A 112 -5.25 -3.58 11.48
C LEU A 112 -6.64 -3.89 10.96
N THR A 113 -7.61 -3.87 11.82
CA THR A 113 -9.02 -3.89 11.42
C THR A 113 -9.43 -2.54 10.83
N ILE A 114 -10.51 -2.49 10.07
CA ILE A 114 -11.03 -1.22 9.53
C ILE A 114 -11.32 -0.19 10.64
N ASN A 115 -11.55 -0.62 11.90
CA ASN A 115 -11.78 0.27 13.04
C ASN A 115 -10.49 0.90 13.58
N GLU A 116 -9.35 0.31 13.32
CA GLU A 116 -8.04 0.74 13.83
C GLU A 116 -7.25 1.57 12.82
N LEU A 117 -7.67 1.58 11.55
CA LEU A 117 -6.97 2.28 10.47
C LEU A 117 -6.83 3.78 10.71
N SER A 118 -7.85 4.42 11.27
CA SER A 118 -7.85 5.87 11.47
C SER A 118 -8.51 6.26 12.79
N LEU A 119 -8.09 7.39 13.30
CA LEU A 119 -8.70 8.03 14.46
C LEU A 119 -10.00 8.79 14.10
N VAL A 120 -10.27 9.00 12.80
CA VAL A 120 -11.51 9.61 12.29
C VAL A 120 -12.61 8.57 12.36
N LYS A 121 -13.63 8.80 13.20
CA LYS A 121 -14.67 7.81 13.51
C LYS A 121 -15.50 7.40 12.29
N GLU A 122 -15.78 8.37 11.42
CA GLU A 122 -16.60 8.18 10.23
C GLU A 122 -15.93 7.23 9.22
N PHE A 123 -14.60 7.13 9.27
CA PHE A 123 -13.81 6.36 8.30
C PHE A 123 -14.15 4.86 8.32
N SER A 124 -14.18 4.26 9.50
CA SER A 124 -14.50 2.83 9.62
C SER A 124 -15.93 2.52 9.17
N GLY A 125 -16.89 3.38 9.52
CA GLY A 125 -18.28 3.26 9.08
C GLY A 125 -18.42 3.37 7.56
N PHE A 126 -17.66 4.28 6.93
CA PHE A 126 -17.61 4.43 5.49
C PHE A 126 -17.05 3.18 4.81
N LEU A 127 -15.89 2.67 5.23
CA LEU A 127 -15.31 1.43 4.69
C LEU A 127 -16.25 0.23 4.89
N ALA A 128 -16.86 0.10 6.08
CA ALA A 128 -17.84 -0.95 6.35
C ALA A 128 -19.08 -0.86 5.43
N SER A 129 -19.49 0.35 5.02
CA SER A 129 -20.59 0.52 4.06
C SER A 129 -20.22 0.04 2.67
N ILE A 130 -18.97 0.24 2.25
CA ILE A 130 -18.43 -0.28 0.98
C ILE A 130 -18.37 -1.81 1.00
N CYS A 131 -17.88 -2.42 2.08
CA CYS A 131 -17.80 -3.89 2.19
C CYS A 131 -19.18 -4.57 2.11
N ARG A 132 -20.27 -3.87 2.39
CA ARG A 132 -21.65 -4.37 2.24
C ARG A 132 -22.22 -4.30 0.82
N GLN A 133 -21.54 -3.58 -0.10
CA GLN A 133 -21.98 -3.53 -1.49
C GLN A 133 -21.74 -4.87 -2.17
N THR A 134 -22.59 -5.18 -3.13
CA THR A 134 -22.45 -6.39 -3.96
C THR A 134 -21.68 -6.12 -5.23
N SER A 135 -21.70 -4.88 -5.72
CA SER A 135 -21.02 -4.48 -6.97
C SER A 135 -20.62 -3.00 -6.90
N GLY A 136 -19.75 -2.60 -7.82
CA GLY A 136 -19.26 -1.25 -8.00
C GLY A 136 -17.76 -1.12 -7.79
N LEU A 137 -17.22 0.05 -8.10
CA LEU A 137 -15.79 0.37 -7.99
C LEU A 137 -15.53 1.27 -6.78
N PHE A 138 -14.65 0.86 -5.90
CA PHE A 138 -14.13 1.64 -4.80
C PHE A 138 -12.65 1.92 -4.99
N LEU A 139 -12.25 3.19 -4.85
CA LEU A 139 -10.88 3.63 -5.09
C LEU A 139 -10.24 4.23 -3.84
N VAL A 140 -9.04 3.76 -3.51
CA VAL A 140 -8.19 4.32 -2.47
C VAL A 140 -7.01 5.02 -3.11
N SER A 141 -6.78 6.29 -2.78
CA SER A 141 -5.71 7.10 -3.37
C SER A 141 -4.79 7.72 -2.31
N GLY A 142 -3.67 8.23 -2.79
CA GLY A 142 -2.65 8.90 -1.98
C GLY A 142 -1.24 8.61 -2.49
N ALA A 143 -0.26 9.26 -1.90
CA ALA A 143 1.16 9.04 -2.20
C ALA A 143 1.61 7.61 -1.87
N THR A 144 2.77 7.21 -2.37
CA THR A 144 3.43 5.96 -1.92
C THR A 144 3.67 6.04 -0.41
N GLY A 145 3.35 4.95 0.30
CA GLY A 145 3.46 4.90 1.76
C GLY A 145 2.33 5.60 2.51
N SER A 146 1.23 6.01 1.85
CA SER A 146 0.06 6.62 2.53
C SER A 146 -0.89 5.62 3.18
N GLY A 147 -0.60 4.31 3.14
CA GLY A 147 -1.41 3.27 3.75
C GLY A 147 -2.53 2.71 2.86
N LYS A 148 -2.49 2.94 1.54
CA LYS A 148 -3.51 2.43 0.60
C LYS A 148 -3.68 0.92 0.68
N SER A 149 -2.59 0.16 0.51
CA SER A 149 -2.60 -1.30 0.60
C SER A 149 -3.10 -1.77 1.98
N THR A 150 -2.64 -1.14 3.05
CA THR A 150 -3.09 -1.46 4.43
C THR A 150 -4.61 -1.33 4.56
N THR A 151 -5.19 -0.28 3.98
CA THR A 151 -6.65 -0.07 3.98
C THR A 151 -7.36 -1.14 3.17
N LEU A 152 -6.89 -1.47 1.96
CA LEU A 152 -7.49 -2.52 1.16
C LEU A 152 -7.40 -3.88 1.84
N TYR A 153 -6.26 -4.23 2.44
CA TYR A 153 -6.12 -5.48 3.18
C TYR A 153 -7.03 -5.56 4.41
N ALA A 154 -7.21 -4.46 5.15
CA ALA A 154 -8.18 -4.42 6.26
C ALA A 154 -9.63 -4.59 5.77
N MET A 155 -9.96 -4.07 4.57
CA MET A 155 -11.25 -4.31 3.94
C MET A 155 -11.40 -5.77 3.48
N LEU A 156 -10.34 -6.39 2.92
CA LEU A 156 -10.35 -7.82 2.59
C LEU A 156 -10.58 -8.68 3.83
N ASP A 157 -9.87 -8.41 4.94
CA ASP A 157 -10.09 -9.12 6.21
C ASP A 157 -11.56 -9.00 6.65
N ARG A 158 -12.13 -7.80 6.53
CA ARG A 158 -13.55 -7.60 6.86
C ARG A 158 -14.50 -8.38 5.94
N LEU A 159 -14.20 -8.46 4.64
CA LEU A 159 -14.99 -9.23 3.67
C LEU A 159 -14.88 -10.74 3.93
N ILE A 160 -13.70 -11.23 4.28
CA ILE A 160 -13.46 -12.62 4.69
C ILE A 160 -14.25 -12.96 5.95
N GLU A 161 -14.22 -12.09 6.97
CA GLU A 161 -14.99 -12.24 8.22
C GLU A 161 -16.51 -12.30 7.98
N MET A 162 -17.02 -11.54 7.02
CA MET A 162 -18.43 -11.59 6.64
C MET A 162 -18.83 -12.92 6.02
N GLY A 163 -17.87 -13.63 5.43
CA GLY A 163 -18.07 -14.94 4.82
C GLY A 163 -18.89 -14.95 3.53
N GLY A 164 -18.95 -16.11 2.87
CA GLY A 164 -19.82 -16.36 1.70
C GLY A 164 -19.44 -15.62 0.44
N LYS A 165 -18.22 -15.10 0.31
CA LYS A 165 -17.72 -14.39 -0.86
C LYS A 165 -16.46 -15.06 -1.42
N ASN A 166 -16.42 -15.24 -2.75
CA ASN A 166 -15.21 -15.62 -3.48
C ASN A 166 -14.39 -14.35 -3.76
N ILE A 167 -13.22 -14.23 -3.13
CA ILE A 167 -12.36 -13.05 -3.19
C ILE A 167 -11.11 -13.37 -4.00
N VAL A 168 -10.86 -12.58 -5.03
CA VAL A 168 -9.68 -12.71 -5.89
C VAL A 168 -8.90 -11.41 -5.90
N THR A 169 -7.57 -11.49 -5.82
CA THR A 169 -6.70 -10.32 -5.89
C THR A 169 -5.69 -10.45 -7.03
N LEU A 170 -5.34 -9.31 -7.61
CA LEU A 170 -4.29 -9.12 -8.62
C LEU A 170 -3.30 -8.10 -8.09
N GLU A 171 -2.08 -8.49 -7.81
CA GLU A 171 -1.12 -7.67 -7.08
C GLU A 171 0.28 -7.67 -7.72
N ASP A 172 1.04 -6.59 -7.54
CA ASP A 172 2.40 -6.44 -8.07
C ASP A 172 3.32 -5.74 -7.02
N PRO A 173 3.95 -6.54 -6.13
CA PRO A 173 3.71 -7.94 -5.76
C PRO A 173 2.61 -8.11 -4.68
N ILE A 174 2.36 -9.38 -4.26
CA ILE A 174 1.53 -9.66 -3.07
C ILE A 174 2.27 -9.19 -1.82
N GLU A 175 1.71 -8.18 -1.13
CA GLU A 175 2.32 -7.63 0.09
C GLU A 175 1.98 -8.45 1.35
N MET A 176 0.79 -9.03 1.42
CA MET A 176 0.34 -9.88 2.54
C MET A 176 -0.44 -11.08 2.05
N VAL A 177 -0.03 -12.28 2.47
CA VAL A 177 -0.79 -13.50 2.18
C VAL A 177 -2.06 -13.53 3.03
N LYS A 178 -3.20 -13.77 2.38
CA LYS A 178 -4.52 -13.88 3.00
C LYS A 178 -5.10 -15.26 2.79
N GLU A 179 -5.41 -15.93 3.89
CA GLU A 179 -6.24 -17.14 3.83
C GLU A 179 -7.63 -16.79 3.29
N HIS A 180 -8.24 -17.70 2.55
CA HIS A 180 -9.55 -17.51 1.92
C HIS A 180 -9.62 -16.42 0.83
N CYS A 181 -8.47 -16.06 0.22
CA CYS A 181 -8.37 -15.26 -0.99
C CYS A 181 -7.58 -16.02 -2.05
N LEU A 182 -7.99 -15.92 -3.30
CA LEU A 182 -7.16 -16.31 -4.45
C LEU A 182 -6.29 -15.12 -4.83
N GLN A 183 -5.03 -15.12 -4.42
CA GLN A 183 -4.09 -14.03 -4.70
C GLN A 183 -3.22 -14.40 -5.89
N ILE A 184 -3.20 -13.55 -6.90
CA ILE A 184 -2.40 -13.72 -8.13
C ILE A 184 -1.37 -12.60 -8.18
N GLU A 185 -0.10 -12.98 -8.15
CA GLU A 185 1.00 -12.05 -8.33
C GLU A 185 1.27 -11.81 -9.82
N MET A 186 1.33 -10.55 -10.22
CA MET A 186 1.68 -10.16 -11.58
C MET A 186 3.15 -10.44 -11.85
N ASN A 187 3.44 -11.02 -13.01
CA ASN A 187 4.79 -11.32 -13.45
C ASN A 187 4.86 -11.26 -14.97
N GLU A 188 5.21 -10.11 -15.51
CA GLU A 188 5.28 -9.89 -16.95
C GLU A 188 6.33 -10.77 -17.64
N ASP A 189 7.43 -11.10 -16.96
CA ASP A 189 8.48 -11.98 -17.49
C ASP A 189 7.96 -13.42 -17.72
N HIS A 190 6.94 -13.83 -16.98
CA HIS A 190 6.25 -15.12 -17.13
C HIS A 190 4.91 -15.00 -17.89
N GLY A 191 4.63 -13.84 -18.49
CA GLY A 191 3.40 -13.60 -19.25
C GLY A 191 2.15 -13.41 -18.40
N ILE A 192 2.28 -13.23 -17.08
CA ILE A 192 1.16 -12.98 -16.17
C ILE A 192 0.93 -11.46 -16.11
N ASN A 193 0.03 -10.97 -16.94
CA ASN A 193 -0.37 -9.56 -16.99
C ASN A 193 -1.81 -9.36 -16.51
N TYR A 194 -2.14 -8.13 -16.15
CA TYR A 194 -3.47 -7.78 -15.61
C TYR A 194 -4.61 -8.17 -16.56
N HIS A 195 -4.46 -7.91 -17.86
CA HIS A 195 -5.53 -8.11 -18.84
C HIS A 195 -5.91 -9.58 -18.99
N ASP A 196 -4.94 -10.48 -19.18
CA ASP A 196 -5.21 -11.90 -19.42
C ASP A 196 -5.61 -12.60 -18.11
N SER A 197 -5.00 -12.22 -17.00
CA SER A 197 -5.36 -12.72 -15.67
C SER A 197 -6.81 -12.39 -15.34
N LEU A 198 -7.24 -11.14 -15.57
CA LEU A 198 -8.60 -10.72 -15.23
C LEU A 198 -9.66 -11.45 -16.05
N LYS A 199 -9.41 -11.71 -17.35
CA LYS A 199 -10.32 -12.52 -18.19
C LYS A 199 -10.50 -13.94 -17.63
N GLN A 200 -9.46 -14.52 -17.05
CA GLN A 200 -9.56 -15.83 -16.42
C GLN A 200 -10.28 -15.76 -15.08
N ILE A 201 -10.00 -14.72 -14.27
CA ILE A 201 -10.64 -14.50 -12.97
C ILE A 201 -12.16 -14.41 -13.10
N LEU A 202 -12.68 -13.69 -14.09
CA LEU A 202 -14.13 -13.59 -14.35
C LEU A 202 -14.82 -14.94 -14.60
N ARG A 203 -14.05 -15.99 -14.95
CA ARG A 203 -14.56 -17.38 -15.10
C ARG A 203 -14.49 -18.19 -13.80
N HIS A 204 -13.90 -17.64 -12.76
CA HIS A 204 -13.82 -18.25 -11.42
C HIS A 204 -14.93 -17.79 -10.47
N ASP A 205 -15.99 -17.15 -11.02
CA ASP A 205 -17.16 -16.69 -10.27
C ASP A 205 -16.78 -15.86 -9.01
N PRO A 206 -16.01 -14.77 -9.18
CA PRO A 206 -15.61 -13.94 -8.05
C PRO A 206 -16.77 -13.02 -7.63
N ASP A 207 -16.93 -12.79 -6.32
CA ASP A 207 -17.81 -11.74 -5.80
C ASP A 207 -17.04 -10.43 -5.61
N VAL A 208 -15.77 -10.54 -5.24
CA VAL A 208 -14.88 -9.40 -4.96
C VAL A 208 -13.59 -9.54 -5.73
N ILE A 209 -13.21 -8.49 -6.42
CA ILE A 209 -11.94 -8.41 -7.15
C ILE A 209 -11.13 -7.24 -6.59
N MET A 210 -9.94 -7.50 -6.05
CA MET A 210 -8.98 -6.44 -5.72
C MET A 210 -7.94 -6.33 -6.83
N ILE A 211 -7.80 -5.13 -7.40
CA ILE A 211 -6.74 -4.79 -8.34
C ILE A 211 -5.75 -3.91 -7.60
N GLY A 212 -4.50 -4.35 -7.43
CA GLY A 212 -3.50 -3.67 -6.62
C GLY A 212 -3.38 -2.19 -6.94
N GLU A 213 -3.29 -1.83 -8.23
CA GLU A 213 -3.20 -0.42 -8.65
C GLU A 213 -3.67 -0.23 -10.10
N ILE A 214 -4.40 0.88 -10.33
CA ILE A 214 -4.75 1.37 -11.66
C ILE A 214 -3.70 2.38 -12.12
N ARG A 215 -2.85 1.98 -13.08
CA ARG A 215 -1.76 2.81 -13.62
C ARG A 215 -2.04 3.33 -15.03
N ASP A 216 -2.76 2.58 -15.82
CA ASP A 216 -2.97 2.80 -17.24
C ASP A 216 -4.43 2.60 -17.68
N GLU A 217 -4.71 2.97 -18.93
CA GLU A 217 -6.03 2.89 -19.56
C GLU A 217 -6.58 1.46 -19.58
N LYS A 218 -5.71 0.46 -19.84
CA LYS A 218 -6.14 -0.95 -19.92
C LYS A 218 -6.64 -1.44 -18.57
N THR A 219 -5.89 -1.18 -17.51
CA THR A 219 -6.27 -1.56 -16.14
C THR A 219 -7.51 -0.81 -15.68
N ALA A 220 -7.64 0.48 -16.04
CA ALA A 220 -8.83 1.28 -15.74
C ALA A 220 -10.09 0.71 -16.42
N SER A 221 -10.02 0.44 -17.73
CA SER A 221 -11.11 -0.17 -18.50
C SER A 221 -11.53 -1.54 -17.95
N LEU A 222 -10.57 -2.35 -17.51
CA LEU A 222 -10.84 -3.64 -16.89
C LEU A 222 -11.55 -3.51 -15.54
N ALA A 223 -11.12 -2.59 -14.68
CA ALA A 223 -11.76 -2.32 -13.40
C ALA A 223 -13.23 -1.89 -13.59
N ILE A 224 -13.49 -1.02 -14.57
CA ILE A 224 -14.84 -0.61 -14.96
C ILE A 224 -15.66 -1.81 -15.45
N THR A 225 -15.11 -2.61 -16.36
CA THR A 225 -15.81 -3.80 -16.92
C THR A 225 -16.22 -4.75 -15.81
N CYS A 226 -15.33 -5.05 -14.85
CA CYS A 226 -15.66 -5.90 -13.72
C CYS A 226 -16.76 -5.31 -12.83
N ALA A 227 -16.73 -4.02 -12.57
CA ALA A 227 -17.74 -3.35 -11.76
C ALA A 227 -19.11 -3.33 -12.47
N LEU A 228 -19.15 -3.07 -13.80
CA LEU A 228 -20.36 -3.12 -14.63
C LEU A 228 -20.96 -4.54 -14.71
N THR A 229 -20.12 -5.57 -14.66
CA THR A 229 -20.58 -6.98 -14.68
C THR A 229 -21.00 -7.52 -13.32
N GLY A 230 -21.15 -6.65 -12.32
CA GLY A 230 -21.78 -6.99 -11.05
C GLY A 230 -20.82 -7.37 -9.92
N HIS A 231 -19.51 -7.15 -10.08
CA HIS A 231 -18.50 -7.47 -9.07
C HIS A 231 -18.19 -6.24 -8.16
N LEU A 232 -17.87 -6.47 -6.90
CA LEU A 232 -17.29 -5.47 -6.04
C LEU A 232 -15.79 -5.36 -6.36
N VAL A 233 -15.38 -4.23 -6.95
CA VAL A 233 -14.00 -3.97 -7.33
C VAL A 233 -13.36 -3.00 -6.35
N LEU A 234 -12.25 -3.39 -5.76
CA LEU A 234 -11.42 -2.58 -4.87
C LEU A 234 -10.09 -2.31 -5.55
N SER A 235 -9.67 -1.05 -5.62
CA SER A 235 -8.35 -0.75 -6.22
C SER A 235 -7.69 0.48 -5.61
N THR A 236 -6.40 0.65 -5.91
CA THR A 236 -5.68 1.88 -5.63
C THR A 236 -5.41 2.68 -6.89
N ILE A 237 -5.23 3.98 -6.72
CA ILE A 237 -4.82 4.90 -7.80
C ILE A 237 -3.95 6.02 -7.21
N HIS A 238 -3.01 6.52 -7.97
CA HIS A 238 -2.20 7.65 -7.54
C HIS A 238 -2.89 8.97 -7.84
N ALA A 239 -3.45 9.59 -6.79
CA ALA A 239 -3.97 10.96 -6.80
C ALA A 239 -3.85 11.54 -5.39
N SER A 240 -3.76 12.87 -5.26
CA SER A 240 -3.58 13.54 -3.97
C SER A 240 -4.90 13.88 -3.27
N THR A 241 -6.02 13.94 -3.99
CA THR A 241 -7.37 14.22 -3.46
C THR A 241 -8.42 13.37 -4.16
N ALA A 242 -9.59 13.22 -3.53
CA ALA A 242 -10.72 12.47 -4.10
C ALA A 242 -11.20 13.04 -5.45
N LEU A 243 -11.20 14.35 -5.60
CA LEU A 243 -11.57 15.00 -6.88
C LEU A 243 -10.56 14.68 -7.99
N LEU A 244 -9.27 14.61 -7.65
CA LEU A 244 -8.23 14.27 -8.62
C LEU A 244 -8.29 12.80 -9.02
N VAL A 245 -8.86 11.91 -8.20
CA VAL A 245 -9.13 10.51 -8.59
C VAL A 245 -10.09 10.48 -9.78
N ILE A 246 -11.22 11.21 -9.72
CA ILE A 246 -12.19 11.28 -10.83
C ILE A 246 -11.51 11.80 -12.10
N LYS A 247 -10.79 12.93 -12.00
CA LYS A 247 -10.03 13.48 -13.13
C LYS A 247 -9.00 12.49 -13.69
N ARG A 248 -8.34 11.72 -12.82
CA ARG A 248 -7.36 10.73 -13.24
C ARG A 248 -8.01 9.59 -14.01
N MET A 249 -9.18 9.09 -13.56
CA MET A 249 -9.94 8.05 -14.27
C MET A 249 -10.40 8.55 -15.65
N LEU A 250 -10.91 9.78 -15.74
CA LEU A 250 -11.27 10.42 -17.04
C LEU A 250 -10.06 10.52 -17.97
N ASN A 251 -8.89 10.92 -17.46
CA ASN A 251 -7.64 10.98 -18.24
C ASN A 251 -7.12 9.60 -18.68
N LEU A 252 -7.52 8.52 -17.98
CA LEU A 252 -7.27 7.14 -18.37
C LEU A 252 -8.33 6.59 -19.34
N GLY A 253 -9.14 7.45 -19.96
CA GLY A 253 -10.09 7.10 -21.01
C GLY A 253 -11.42 6.54 -20.50
N VAL A 254 -11.70 6.57 -19.19
CA VAL A 254 -13.00 6.16 -18.63
C VAL A 254 -14.00 7.27 -18.88
N SER A 255 -15.21 6.94 -19.33
CA SER A 255 -16.26 7.93 -19.54
C SER A 255 -16.91 8.40 -18.23
N GLU A 256 -17.49 9.61 -18.22
CA GLU A 256 -18.28 10.07 -17.06
C GLU A 256 -19.46 9.13 -16.77
N THR A 257 -20.15 8.66 -17.79
CA THR A 257 -21.25 7.70 -17.67
C THR A 257 -20.82 6.41 -16.98
N ASP A 258 -19.67 5.84 -17.38
CA ASP A 258 -19.16 4.63 -16.73
C ASP A 258 -18.83 4.90 -15.25
N LEU A 259 -18.24 6.06 -14.93
CA LEU A 259 -17.97 6.43 -13.54
C LEU A 259 -19.26 6.61 -12.72
N GLU A 260 -20.29 7.21 -13.30
CA GLU A 260 -21.61 7.35 -12.68
C GLU A 260 -22.21 5.98 -12.35
N ASP A 261 -22.10 5.03 -13.26
CA ASP A 261 -22.68 3.71 -13.08
C ASP A 261 -21.98 2.90 -11.97
N VAL A 262 -20.64 2.94 -11.92
CA VAL A 262 -19.89 1.99 -11.09
C VAL A 262 -19.25 2.59 -9.86
N LEU A 263 -18.92 3.89 -9.80
CA LEU A 263 -18.12 4.45 -8.71
C LEU A 263 -18.93 4.60 -7.43
N ILE A 264 -18.65 3.78 -6.42
CA ILE A 264 -19.41 3.72 -5.15
C ILE A 264 -18.80 4.54 -4.03
N GLY A 265 -17.52 4.90 -4.15
CA GLY A 265 -16.84 5.72 -3.15
C GLY A 265 -15.38 5.91 -3.48
N ILE A 266 -14.81 6.97 -2.95
CA ILE A 266 -13.38 7.30 -3.06
C ILE A 266 -12.86 7.66 -1.67
N VAL A 267 -11.66 7.17 -1.36
CA VAL A 267 -10.87 7.60 -0.22
C VAL A 267 -9.51 8.08 -0.69
N SER A 268 -9.13 9.28 -0.27
CA SER A 268 -7.73 9.73 -0.38
C SER A 268 -7.09 9.73 1.00
N GLN A 269 -5.82 9.37 1.09
CA GLN A 269 -5.15 9.16 2.36
C GLN A 269 -3.82 9.89 2.46
N LYS A 270 -3.59 10.51 3.62
CA LYS A 270 -2.30 11.03 4.03
C LYS A 270 -1.88 10.36 5.33
N ILE A 271 -0.57 10.07 5.48
CA ILE A 271 -0.01 9.61 6.75
C ILE A 271 0.63 10.80 7.47
N LYS A 272 0.34 10.91 8.76
CA LYS A 272 1.00 11.83 9.69
C LYS A 272 1.62 11.04 10.85
N TYR A 273 2.75 11.53 11.35
CA TYR A 273 3.49 10.88 12.42
C TYR A 273 3.35 11.69 13.73
N ASP A 274 2.70 11.10 14.72
CA ASP A 274 2.65 11.65 16.08
C ASP A 274 3.85 11.11 16.87
N LEU A 275 4.98 11.81 16.77
CA LEU A 275 6.23 11.39 17.42
C LEU A 275 6.14 11.40 18.95
N LYS A 276 5.28 12.25 19.54
CA LYS A 276 5.08 12.27 20.99
C LYS A 276 4.40 11.02 21.49
N ARG A 277 3.35 10.57 20.76
CA ARG A 277 2.57 9.38 21.10
C ARG A 277 3.07 8.12 20.39
N LYS A 278 4.18 8.23 19.63
CA LYS A 278 4.83 7.16 18.87
C LYS A 278 3.83 6.36 18.01
N ARG A 279 2.99 7.06 17.25
CA ARG A 279 1.96 6.41 16.42
C ARG A 279 1.86 7.03 15.03
N VAL A 280 1.34 6.23 14.12
CA VAL A 280 0.95 6.64 12.77
C VAL A 280 -0.52 7.05 12.78
N ILE A 281 -0.86 8.12 12.06
CA ILE A 281 -2.23 8.59 11.90
C ILE A 281 -2.55 8.58 10.41
N ILE A 282 -3.52 7.76 9.99
CA ILE A 282 -4.11 7.88 8.66
C ILE A 282 -5.16 8.99 8.73
N LEU A 283 -4.93 10.04 7.95
CA LEU A 283 -5.88 11.12 7.75
C LEU A 283 -6.63 10.86 6.43
N PRO A 284 -7.93 10.55 6.47
CA PRO A 284 -8.71 10.29 5.28
C PRO A 284 -9.40 11.54 4.74
N GLU A 285 -9.58 11.58 3.44
CA GLU A 285 -10.57 12.36 2.71
C GLU A 285 -11.54 11.35 2.10
N MET A 286 -12.86 11.53 2.24
CA MET A 286 -13.87 10.54 1.87
C MET A 286 -14.96 11.15 1.00
N MET A 287 -15.18 10.58 -0.17
CA MET A 287 -16.23 11.00 -1.09
C MET A 287 -17.21 9.85 -1.35
N SER A 288 -18.44 10.01 -0.92
CA SER A 288 -19.50 9.01 -1.10
C SER A 288 -20.05 9.01 -2.52
N ARG A 289 -20.74 7.92 -2.92
CA ARG A 289 -21.43 7.85 -4.22
C ARG A 289 -22.29 9.09 -4.47
N LYS A 290 -23.06 9.55 -3.47
CA LYS A 290 -23.90 10.75 -3.60
C LYS A 290 -23.07 11.98 -3.98
N ALA A 291 -21.97 12.25 -3.30
CA ALA A 291 -21.11 13.38 -3.57
C ALA A 291 -20.42 13.26 -4.95
N ILE A 292 -20.06 12.04 -5.36
CA ILE A 292 -19.50 11.75 -6.69
C ILE A 292 -20.52 12.11 -7.78
N MET A 293 -21.76 11.64 -7.64
CA MET A 293 -22.83 11.94 -8.59
C MET A 293 -23.12 13.43 -8.70
N GLN A 294 -23.21 14.13 -7.57
CA GLN A 294 -23.41 15.57 -7.55
C GLN A 294 -22.25 16.32 -8.26
N TYR A 295 -21.00 15.88 -8.03
CA TYR A 295 -19.84 16.48 -8.70
C TYR A 295 -19.88 16.26 -10.23
N LEU A 296 -20.21 15.04 -10.70
CA LEU A 296 -20.28 14.72 -12.14
C LEU A 296 -21.44 15.47 -12.82
N HIS A 297 -22.54 15.69 -12.13
CA HIS A 297 -23.68 16.47 -12.64
C HIS A 297 -23.53 18.00 -12.49
N HIS A 298 -22.37 18.45 -11.99
CA HIS A 298 -22.09 19.86 -11.71
C HIS A 298 -23.05 20.52 -10.70
N ASP A 299 -23.62 19.69 -9.80
CA ASP A 299 -24.46 20.16 -8.69
C ASP A 299 -23.60 20.61 -7.50
N ASP A 300 -24.23 21.32 -6.57
CA ASP A 300 -23.58 21.61 -5.27
C ASP A 300 -23.34 20.33 -4.51
N PHE A 301 -22.10 20.08 -4.10
CA PHE A 301 -21.71 18.87 -3.39
C PHE A 301 -20.85 19.18 -2.15
N SER A 302 -20.91 18.27 -1.21
CA SER A 302 -20.05 18.29 -0.04
C SER A 302 -19.56 16.89 0.27
N TYR A 303 -18.34 16.78 0.79
CA TYR A 303 -17.73 15.54 1.19
C TYR A 303 -16.72 15.76 2.31
N GLN A 304 -16.30 14.71 2.99
CA GLN A 304 -15.31 14.78 4.07
C GLN A 304 -13.92 15.08 3.51
N THR A 305 -13.47 16.32 3.61
CA THR A 305 -12.12 16.74 3.16
C THR A 305 -11.05 16.43 4.19
N PHE A 306 -9.77 16.48 3.79
CA PHE A 306 -8.64 16.38 4.73
C PHE A 306 -8.74 17.43 5.85
N LYS A 307 -9.11 18.66 5.51
CA LYS A 307 -9.30 19.75 6.47
C LYS A 307 -10.37 19.43 7.52
N GLN A 308 -11.51 18.90 7.09
CA GLN A 308 -12.58 18.52 8.00
C GLN A 308 -12.16 17.34 8.90
N SER A 309 -11.47 16.34 8.36
CA SER A 309 -10.90 15.24 9.12
C SER A 309 -9.87 15.72 10.14
N ALA A 310 -9.00 16.67 9.78
CA ALA A 310 -8.04 17.27 10.69
C ALA A 310 -8.73 18.04 11.82
N LEU A 311 -9.73 18.86 11.49
CA LEU A 311 -10.51 19.63 12.48
C LEU A 311 -11.24 18.72 13.47
N SER A 312 -11.83 17.60 13.02
CA SER A 312 -12.49 16.64 13.89
C SER A 312 -11.53 16.01 14.90
N LEU A 313 -10.34 15.62 14.44
CA LEU A 313 -9.30 15.04 15.31
C LEU A 313 -8.80 16.03 16.38
N ILE A 314 -8.69 17.30 16.03
CA ILE A 314 -8.26 18.35 16.97
C ILE A 314 -9.39 18.61 17.99
N ALA A 315 -10.63 18.74 17.53
CA ALA A 315 -11.80 18.96 18.39
C ALA A 315 -11.99 17.82 19.40
N GLU A 316 -11.75 16.58 18.99
CA GLU A 316 -11.80 15.40 19.85
C GLU A 316 -10.51 15.21 20.70
N LYS A 317 -9.54 16.12 20.64
CA LYS A 317 -8.23 16.05 21.33
C LYS A 317 -7.43 14.78 21.01
N LYS A 318 -7.69 14.19 19.86
CA LYS A 318 -6.99 12.97 19.40
C LYS A 318 -5.64 13.28 18.74
N CYS A 319 -5.46 14.49 18.23
CA CYS A 319 -4.24 14.91 17.57
C CYS A 319 -3.93 16.37 17.86
N ASP A 320 -2.66 16.69 18.00
CA ASP A 320 -2.21 18.08 18.20
C ASP A 320 -2.22 18.83 16.85
N SER A 321 -2.65 20.09 16.86
CA SER A 321 -2.81 20.92 15.66
C SER A 321 -1.53 21.09 14.84
N TYR A 322 -0.35 21.09 15.50
CA TYR A 322 0.93 21.24 14.79
C TYR A 322 1.26 20.07 13.85
N ILE A 323 0.70 18.87 14.11
CA ILE A 323 0.87 17.66 13.25
C ILE A 323 0.07 17.80 11.97
N LEU A 324 -1.07 18.50 12.02
CA LEU A 324 -2.04 18.65 10.93
C LEU A 324 -2.04 20.05 10.31
N LYS A 325 -0.95 20.82 10.54
CA LYS A 325 -0.86 22.23 10.13
C LYS A 325 -1.03 22.42 8.63
N ASP A 326 -0.49 21.52 7.83
CA ASP A 326 -0.55 21.62 6.37
C ASP A 326 -1.99 21.52 5.87
N GLU A 327 -2.77 20.58 6.44
CA GLU A 327 -4.17 20.35 6.06
C GLU A 327 -5.10 21.48 6.52
N LEU A 328 -4.76 22.13 7.62
CA LEU A 328 -5.53 23.28 8.11
C LEU A 328 -5.38 24.52 7.22
N ASN A 329 -4.24 24.63 6.51
CA ASN A 329 -3.92 25.73 5.61
C ASN A 329 -4.32 25.45 4.15
N GLU A 330 -4.77 24.25 3.82
CA GLU A 330 -5.33 23.94 2.49
C GLU A 330 -6.64 24.74 2.29
N GLN A 331 -6.69 25.54 1.19
CA GLN A 331 -7.84 26.35 0.80
C GLN A 331 -8.91 25.51 0.14
#